data_23f2ca98585dd6cc614420ce60b33fb9
#
_entry.id   23f2ca98585dd6cc614420ce60b33fb9
#
_cell.length_a   1.000
_cell.length_b   1.000
_cell.length_c   1.000
_cell.angle_alpha   90.00
_cell.angle_beta   90.00
_cell.angle_gamma   90.00
#
_symmetry.space_group_name_H-M   'P 1'
#
loop_
_entity.id
_entity.type
_entity.pdbx_description
1 polymer ?
#
loop_
_entity_poly.entity_id
_entity_poly.type
_entity_poly.pdbx_seq_one_letter_code
_entity_poly.pdbx_strand_id
1 'polypeptide(L)'
;ALNNESLASAAEFQRRVYLDLLGTIPSAQETRSFLDDGAADKREQLVNRIIADPRLNHRLANVFDVMLMERIADGQVKSAQWRQYLYDSFVANKPYNVLAREILASNGSDPVSRPAARFYLDRAGETNRLTRDVGRMFFGMDMQCAQCHDHPLIDGYFQRDYYGLFAFLNRSHIFTDAAKKNYFAEKSVGNVSFKSVFTEEAGETGPHLPGDAPIAEPVHKKIDEYKVRPRANVVTV
;
A
#
# COMPACT_ATOMS: atom_id res chain seq x y z
N ALA A 1 25.45 11.10 -19.56
CA ALA A 1 25.44 10.38 -20.81
C ALA A 1 25.17 8.91 -20.50
N LEU A 2 23.99 8.40 -20.84
CA LEU A 2 23.72 6.96 -20.81
C LEU A 2 24.61 6.32 -21.88
N ASN A 3 25.44 5.37 -21.45
CA ASN A 3 26.27 4.60 -22.34
C ASN A 3 25.41 4.00 -23.45
N ASN A 4 25.96 4.01 -24.68
CA ASN A 4 25.35 3.46 -25.87
C ASN A 4 25.36 1.90 -25.81
N GLU A 5 24.64 1.34 -24.80
CA GLU A 5 24.46 -0.10 -24.71
C GLU A 5 23.57 -0.54 -25.87
N SER A 6 23.98 -1.59 -26.58
CA SER A 6 23.21 -2.15 -27.68
C SER A 6 21.83 -2.56 -27.17
N LEU A 7 20.77 -2.25 -27.91
CA LEU A 7 19.42 -2.72 -27.62
C LEU A 7 19.41 -4.25 -27.48
N ALA A 8 18.69 -4.77 -26.48
CA ALA A 8 18.51 -6.19 -26.31
C ALA A 8 18.04 -6.88 -27.59
N SER A 9 18.51 -8.10 -27.85
CA SER A 9 18.03 -8.90 -28.97
C SER A 9 16.50 -9.08 -28.92
N ALA A 10 15.87 -9.41 -30.05
CA ALA A 10 14.43 -9.63 -30.08
C ALA A 10 13.97 -10.73 -29.10
N ALA A 11 14.71 -11.82 -29.02
CA ALA A 11 14.43 -12.92 -28.10
C ALA A 11 14.55 -12.50 -26.62
N GLU A 12 15.60 -11.76 -26.29
CA GLU A 12 15.83 -11.27 -24.92
C GLU A 12 14.76 -10.24 -24.52
N PHE A 13 14.42 -9.31 -25.42
CA PHE A 13 13.35 -8.35 -25.19
C PHE A 13 12.02 -9.05 -24.90
N GLN A 14 11.60 -10.00 -25.75
CA GLN A 14 10.38 -10.76 -25.53
C GLN A 14 10.39 -11.48 -24.18
N ARG A 15 11.47 -12.18 -23.89
CA ARG A 15 11.61 -12.92 -22.62
C ARG A 15 11.47 -11.98 -21.41
N ARG A 16 12.11 -10.80 -21.42
CA ARG A 16 12.03 -9.81 -20.34
C ARG A 16 10.61 -9.29 -20.18
N VAL A 17 9.97 -8.86 -21.25
CA VAL A 17 8.60 -8.33 -21.22
C VAL A 17 7.62 -9.36 -20.65
N TYR A 18 7.73 -10.64 -21.04
CA TYR A 18 6.90 -11.70 -20.50
C TYR A 18 7.16 -11.93 -18.99
N LEU A 19 8.41 -11.95 -18.57
CA LEU A 19 8.75 -12.12 -17.16
C LEU A 19 8.27 -10.95 -16.30
N ASP A 20 8.45 -9.74 -16.76
CA ASP A 20 8.09 -8.53 -16.02
C ASP A 20 6.57 -8.38 -15.92
N LEU A 21 5.87 -8.51 -17.03
CA LEU A 21 4.43 -8.22 -17.10
C LEU A 21 3.55 -9.44 -16.78
N LEU A 22 3.93 -10.63 -17.17
CA LEU A 22 3.13 -11.85 -16.94
C LEU A 22 3.71 -12.78 -15.86
N GLY A 23 4.97 -12.59 -15.46
CA GLY A 23 5.64 -13.43 -14.48
C GLY A 23 5.99 -14.83 -14.98
N THR A 24 5.97 -15.03 -16.29
CA THR A 24 6.24 -16.32 -16.96
C THR A 24 7.07 -16.09 -18.23
N ILE A 25 7.64 -17.14 -18.80
CA ILE A 25 8.29 -17.07 -20.11
C ILE A 25 7.26 -17.25 -21.23
N PRO A 26 7.52 -16.74 -22.46
CA PRO A 26 6.69 -17.04 -23.61
C PRO A 26 6.73 -18.53 -23.96
N SER A 27 5.64 -19.06 -24.51
CA SER A 27 5.61 -20.38 -25.10
C SER A 27 6.50 -20.46 -26.36
N ALA A 28 6.86 -21.68 -26.77
CA ALA A 28 7.63 -21.87 -27.98
C ALA A 28 6.91 -21.32 -29.25
N GLN A 29 5.58 -21.37 -29.27
CA GLN A 29 4.78 -20.80 -30.38
C GLN A 29 4.83 -19.28 -30.35
N GLU A 30 4.59 -18.64 -29.21
CA GLU A 30 4.67 -17.18 -29.06
C GLU A 30 6.06 -16.66 -29.42
N THR A 31 7.12 -17.42 -29.03
CA THR A 31 8.50 -17.07 -29.36
C THR A 31 8.75 -17.11 -30.85
N ARG A 32 8.38 -18.19 -31.52
CA ARG A 32 8.54 -18.30 -32.98
C ARG A 32 7.78 -17.19 -33.71
N SER A 33 6.50 -17.01 -33.40
CA SER A 33 5.67 -15.99 -34.04
C SER A 33 6.26 -14.58 -33.89
N PHE A 34 6.86 -14.25 -32.74
CA PHE A 34 7.48 -12.95 -32.54
C PHE A 34 8.83 -12.80 -33.25
N LEU A 35 9.65 -13.86 -33.29
CA LEU A 35 10.95 -13.80 -33.97
C LEU A 35 10.79 -13.74 -35.51
N ASP A 36 9.84 -14.49 -36.05
CA ASP A 36 9.54 -14.53 -37.47
C ASP A 36 8.82 -13.28 -37.99
N ASP A 37 8.25 -12.47 -37.10
CA ASP A 37 7.60 -11.20 -37.43
C ASP A 37 8.64 -10.20 -37.91
N GLY A 38 8.48 -9.71 -39.18
CA GLY A 38 9.34 -8.72 -39.81
C GLY A 38 8.91 -7.25 -39.56
N ALA A 39 7.83 -6.99 -38.81
CA ALA A 39 7.33 -5.66 -38.55
C ALA A 39 8.33 -4.81 -37.76
N ALA A 40 8.54 -3.56 -38.19
CA ALA A 40 9.47 -2.64 -37.53
C ALA A 40 9.01 -2.27 -36.08
N ASP A 41 7.72 -2.28 -35.86
CA ASP A 41 7.07 -1.94 -34.59
C ASP A 41 6.65 -3.18 -33.74
N LYS A 42 7.14 -4.37 -34.09
CA LYS A 42 6.75 -5.62 -33.41
C LYS A 42 6.94 -5.61 -31.89
N ARG A 43 7.91 -4.85 -31.40
CA ARG A 43 8.14 -4.69 -29.93
C ARG A 43 7.00 -3.94 -29.26
N GLU A 44 6.55 -2.85 -29.87
CA GLU A 44 5.41 -2.07 -29.39
C GLU A 44 4.12 -2.89 -29.47
N GLN A 45 3.88 -3.58 -30.58
CA GLN A 45 2.73 -4.47 -30.75
C GLN A 45 2.73 -5.58 -29.69
N LEU A 46 3.90 -6.16 -29.35
CA LEU A 46 4.02 -7.15 -28.28
C LEU A 46 3.60 -6.56 -26.93
N VAL A 47 4.11 -5.39 -26.57
CA VAL A 47 3.76 -4.72 -25.30
C VAL A 47 2.27 -4.43 -25.22
N ASN A 48 1.69 -3.86 -26.27
CA ASN A 48 0.26 -3.54 -26.35
C ASN A 48 -0.62 -4.80 -26.21
N ARG A 49 -0.23 -5.90 -26.84
CA ARG A 49 -0.92 -7.19 -26.71
C ARG A 49 -0.85 -7.72 -25.30
N ILE A 50 0.30 -7.63 -24.63
CA ILE A 50 0.47 -8.12 -23.26
C ILE A 50 -0.27 -7.23 -22.26
N ILE A 51 -0.33 -5.93 -22.48
CA ILE A 51 -1.13 -5.01 -21.64
C ILE A 51 -2.63 -5.37 -21.68
N ALA A 52 -3.10 -5.83 -22.84
CA ALA A 52 -4.48 -6.28 -23.02
C ALA A 52 -4.74 -7.73 -22.55
N ASP A 53 -3.69 -8.47 -22.16
CA ASP A 53 -3.80 -9.88 -21.76
C ASP A 53 -4.36 -10.01 -20.32
N PRO A 54 -5.44 -10.78 -20.10
CA PRO A 54 -5.98 -10.99 -18.76
C PRO A 54 -4.97 -11.53 -17.74
N ARG A 55 -3.93 -12.24 -18.18
CA ARG A 55 -2.84 -12.76 -17.33
C ARG A 55 -2.11 -11.63 -16.59
N LEU A 56 -2.04 -10.42 -17.18
CA LEU A 56 -1.45 -9.25 -16.54
C LEU A 56 -2.18 -8.89 -15.24
N ASN A 57 -3.52 -8.87 -15.25
CA ASN A 57 -4.31 -8.54 -14.07
C ASN A 57 -4.09 -9.55 -12.93
N HIS A 58 -3.99 -10.84 -13.25
CA HIS A 58 -3.63 -11.86 -12.28
C HIS A 58 -2.20 -11.66 -11.73
N ARG A 59 -1.24 -11.33 -12.61
CA ARG A 59 0.14 -11.04 -12.21
C ARG A 59 0.20 -9.84 -11.26
N LEU A 60 -0.47 -8.74 -11.60
CA LEU A 60 -0.53 -7.55 -10.76
C LEU A 60 -1.17 -7.84 -9.40
N ALA A 61 -2.31 -8.56 -9.38
CA ALA A 61 -2.95 -8.94 -8.13
C ALA A 61 -2.01 -9.76 -7.22
N ASN A 62 -1.24 -10.69 -7.78
CA ASN A 62 -0.28 -11.48 -7.03
C ASN A 62 0.91 -10.64 -6.53
N VAL A 63 1.44 -9.72 -7.34
CA VAL A 63 2.54 -8.83 -6.95
C VAL A 63 2.10 -7.92 -5.81
N PHE A 64 0.92 -7.31 -5.94
CA PHE A 64 0.38 -6.43 -4.91
C PHE A 64 -0.01 -7.19 -3.63
N ASP A 65 -0.52 -8.42 -3.73
CA ASP A 65 -0.74 -9.27 -2.56
C ASP A 65 0.57 -9.50 -1.78
N VAL A 66 1.64 -9.89 -2.47
CA VAL A 66 2.95 -10.10 -1.83
C VAL A 66 3.51 -8.79 -1.26
N MET A 67 3.42 -7.71 -2.02
CA MET A 67 3.93 -6.40 -1.61
C MET A 67 3.20 -5.86 -0.38
N LEU A 68 1.85 -5.92 -0.37
CA LEU A 68 1.03 -5.32 0.67
C LEU A 68 0.81 -6.23 1.87
N MET A 69 0.78 -7.56 1.68
CA MET A 69 0.46 -8.51 2.74
C MET A 69 1.62 -9.40 3.16
N GLU A 70 2.79 -9.37 2.49
CA GLU A 70 4.00 -10.10 2.87
C GLU A 70 3.75 -11.59 3.21
N ARG A 71 2.75 -12.20 2.56
CA ARG A 71 2.32 -13.59 2.82
C ARG A 71 1.80 -13.83 4.25
N ILE A 72 1.23 -12.81 4.89
CA ILE A 72 0.52 -12.97 6.16
C ILE A 72 -0.57 -14.04 5.98
N ALA A 73 -0.62 -14.98 6.92
CA ALA A 73 -1.61 -16.04 6.95
C ALA A 73 -3.06 -15.49 7.00
N ASP A 74 -4.02 -16.32 6.60
CA ASP A 74 -5.44 -15.96 6.68
C ASP A 74 -5.86 -15.69 8.13
N GLY A 75 -6.42 -14.53 8.34
CA GLY A 75 -6.95 -14.09 9.63
C GLY A 75 -8.42 -13.67 9.48
N GLN A 76 -8.67 -12.39 9.64
CA GLN A 76 -10.02 -11.79 9.63
C GLN A 76 -10.63 -11.68 8.23
N VAL A 77 -9.79 -11.61 7.20
CA VAL A 77 -10.17 -11.56 5.80
C VAL A 77 -9.41 -12.64 5.05
N LYS A 78 -10.13 -13.49 4.33
CA LYS A 78 -9.51 -14.57 3.55
C LYS A 78 -8.65 -14.01 2.41
N SER A 79 -7.47 -14.62 2.21
CA SER A 79 -6.55 -14.22 1.13
C SER A 79 -7.19 -14.31 -0.25
N ALA A 80 -8.11 -15.25 -0.46
CA ALA A 80 -8.86 -15.36 -1.71
C ALA A 80 -9.74 -14.13 -1.98
N GLN A 81 -10.43 -13.61 -0.96
CA GLN A 81 -11.26 -12.40 -1.08
C GLN A 81 -10.42 -11.15 -1.37
N TRP A 82 -9.28 -11.03 -0.69
CA TRP A 82 -8.33 -9.95 -0.92
C TRP A 82 -7.74 -9.99 -2.34
N ARG A 83 -7.27 -11.16 -2.81
CA ARG A 83 -6.74 -11.30 -4.18
C ARG A 83 -7.81 -11.04 -5.24
N GLN A 84 -9.06 -11.44 -4.99
CA GLN A 84 -10.16 -11.12 -5.89
C GLN A 84 -10.40 -9.61 -5.95
N TYR A 85 -10.41 -8.92 -4.81
CA TYR A 85 -10.52 -7.46 -4.75
C TYR A 85 -9.40 -6.75 -5.55
N LEU A 86 -8.16 -7.21 -5.40
CA LEU A 86 -7.04 -6.68 -6.18
C LEU A 86 -7.22 -6.95 -7.68
N TYR A 87 -7.57 -8.19 -8.04
CA TYR A 87 -7.80 -8.57 -9.43
C TYR A 87 -8.90 -7.71 -10.08
N ASP A 88 -10.04 -7.56 -9.42
CA ASP A 88 -11.16 -6.74 -9.90
C ASP A 88 -10.75 -5.27 -10.04
N SER A 89 -9.90 -4.77 -9.15
CA SER A 89 -9.37 -3.41 -9.22
C SER A 89 -8.48 -3.22 -10.46
N PHE A 90 -7.65 -4.20 -10.82
CA PHE A 90 -6.81 -4.14 -12.02
C PHE A 90 -7.62 -4.35 -13.30
N VAL A 91 -8.62 -5.24 -13.31
CA VAL A 91 -9.54 -5.39 -14.44
C VAL A 91 -10.30 -4.10 -14.72
N ALA A 92 -10.72 -3.39 -13.66
CA ALA A 92 -11.36 -2.07 -13.78
C ALA A 92 -10.38 -0.94 -14.10
N ASN A 93 -9.08 -1.23 -14.28
CA ASN A 93 -8.02 -0.23 -14.45
C ASN A 93 -8.09 0.89 -13.40
N LYS A 94 -8.34 0.51 -12.13
CA LYS A 94 -8.49 1.45 -11.02
C LYS A 94 -7.20 2.24 -10.81
N PRO A 95 -7.25 3.59 -10.79
CA PRO A 95 -6.07 4.41 -10.50
C PRO A 95 -5.43 4.06 -9.16
N TYR A 96 -4.10 4.03 -9.09
CA TYR A 96 -3.38 3.63 -7.87
C TYR A 96 -3.73 4.47 -6.64
N ASN A 97 -3.90 5.78 -6.81
CA ASN A 97 -4.31 6.66 -5.71
C ASN A 97 -5.71 6.33 -5.15
N VAL A 98 -6.61 5.81 -6.00
CA VAL A 98 -7.93 5.34 -5.56
C VAL A 98 -7.79 4.03 -4.80
N LEU A 99 -7.03 3.06 -5.35
CA LEU A 99 -6.76 1.78 -4.70
C LEU A 99 -6.09 1.98 -3.32
N ALA A 100 -5.05 2.82 -3.25
CA ALA A 100 -4.35 3.13 -2.01
C ALA A 100 -5.29 3.76 -0.96
N ARG A 101 -6.13 4.70 -1.39
CA ARG A 101 -7.12 5.35 -0.51
C ARG A 101 -8.17 4.36 0.00
N GLU A 102 -8.68 3.48 -0.85
CA GLU A 102 -9.63 2.44 -0.44
C GLU A 102 -9.02 1.51 0.61
N ILE A 103 -7.77 1.09 0.43
CA ILE A 103 -7.06 0.23 1.39
C ILE A 103 -6.86 0.97 2.72
N LEU A 104 -6.35 2.21 2.68
CA LEU A 104 -6.03 2.97 3.88
C LEU A 104 -7.26 3.50 4.63
N ALA A 105 -8.39 3.69 3.95
CA ALA A 105 -9.65 4.15 4.56
C ALA A 105 -10.60 3.01 4.95
N SER A 106 -10.30 1.75 4.60
CA SER A 106 -11.21 0.64 4.87
C SER A 106 -11.17 0.21 6.33
N ASN A 107 -12.31 0.30 6.99
CA ASN A 107 -12.50 -0.20 8.36
C ASN A 107 -13.14 -1.59 8.44
N GLY A 108 -13.53 -2.17 7.31
CA GLY A 108 -14.15 -3.49 7.22
C GLY A 108 -15.64 -3.56 7.58
N SER A 109 -16.31 -2.42 7.78
CA SER A 109 -17.75 -2.39 8.10
C SER A 109 -18.62 -2.67 6.87
N ASP A 110 -18.27 -2.11 5.72
CA ASP A 110 -18.98 -2.36 4.48
C ASP A 110 -18.54 -3.71 3.88
N PRO A 111 -19.50 -4.62 3.58
CA PRO A 111 -19.19 -5.94 3.03
C PRO A 111 -18.44 -5.91 1.70
N VAL A 112 -18.68 -4.92 0.84
CA VAL A 112 -18.08 -4.81 -0.50
C VAL A 112 -16.61 -4.39 -0.39
N SER A 113 -16.30 -3.40 0.43
CA SER A 113 -14.94 -2.90 0.64
C SER A 113 -14.18 -3.64 1.74
N ARG A 114 -14.83 -4.56 2.47
CA ARG A 114 -14.19 -5.33 3.55
C ARG A 114 -12.89 -6.03 3.14
N PRO A 115 -12.73 -6.59 1.93
CA PRO A 115 -11.46 -7.17 1.54
C PRO A 115 -10.28 -6.21 1.64
N ALA A 116 -10.47 -4.92 1.36
CA ALA A 116 -9.42 -3.90 1.48
C ALA A 116 -8.97 -3.70 2.95
N ALA A 117 -9.85 -3.91 3.93
CA ALA A 117 -9.52 -3.83 5.35
C ALA A 117 -8.56 -4.93 5.82
N ARG A 118 -8.28 -5.94 5.00
CA ARG A 118 -7.29 -6.98 5.31
C ARG A 118 -5.96 -6.38 5.75
N PHE A 119 -5.56 -5.27 5.13
CA PHE A 119 -4.31 -4.59 5.44
C PHE A 119 -4.17 -4.28 6.94
N TYR A 120 -5.23 -3.83 7.59
CA TYR A 120 -5.25 -3.52 9.02
C TYR A 120 -5.64 -4.72 9.89
N LEU A 121 -6.69 -5.43 9.50
CA LEU A 121 -7.28 -6.48 10.34
C LEU A 121 -6.36 -7.68 10.54
N ASP A 122 -5.63 -8.09 9.49
CA ASP A 122 -4.73 -9.24 9.57
C ASP A 122 -3.35 -8.88 10.13
N ARG A 123 -3.09 -7.57 10.39
CA ARG A 123 -1.97 -7.09 11.21
C ARG A 123 -2.35 -6.89 12.68
N ALA A 124 -3.55 -7.32 13.07
CA ALA A 124 -4.09 -7.21 14.43
C ALA A 124 -4.09 -5.77 15.00
N GLY A 125 -4.05 -4.75 14.15
CA GLY A 125 -4.00 -3.35 14.56
C GLY A 125 -2.70 -2.97 15.31
N GLU A 126 -1.60 -3.73 15.16
CA GLU A 126 -0.33 -3.42 15.82
C GLU A 126 0.26 -2.13 15.23
N THR A 127 0.25 -1.07 16.03
CA THR A 127 0.48 0.31 15.55
C THR A 127 1.88 0.52 14.98
N ASN A 128 2.94 0.01 15.63
CA ASN A 128 4.31 0.20 15.13
C ASN A 128 4.53 -0.52 13.80
N ARG A 129 4.00 -1.75 13.68
CA ARG A 129 4.07 -2.51 12.44
C ARG A 129 3.32 -1.78 11.31
N LEU A 130 2.10 -1.34 11.60
CA LEU A 130 1.29 -0.60 10.64
C LEU A 130 1.97 0.71 10.20
N THR A 131 2.59 1.45 11.13
CA THR A 131 3.31 2.69 10.81
C THR A 131 4.46 2.44 9.84
N ARG A 132 5.28 1.43 10.11
CA ARG A 132 6.40 1.05 9.23
C ARG A 132 5.91 0.56 7.87
N ASP A 133 4.89 -0.28 7.85
CA ASP A 133 4.34 -0.85 6.61
C ASP A 133 3.66 0.22 5.76
N VAL A 134 2.90 1.15 6.37
CA VAL A 134 2.31 2.30 5.67
C VAL A 134 3.41 3.20 5.11
N GLY A 135 4.42 3.56 5.91
CA GLY A 135 5.55 4.36 5.46
C GLY A 135 6.25 3.75 4.24
N ARG A 136 6.59 2.46 4.33
CA ARG A 136 7.30 1.76 3.27
C ARG A 136 6.47 1.54 2.01
N MET A 137 5.22 1.10 2.15
CA MET A 137 4.41 0.64 1.01
C MET A 137 3.69 1.78 0.28
N PHE A 138 3.31 2.85 0.98
CA PHE A 138 2.53 3.94 0.40
C PHE A 138 3.31 5.26 0.27
N PHE A 139 4.34 5.45 1.08
CA PHE A 139 5.20 6.65 1.01
C PHE A 139 6.61 6.36 0.47
N GLY A 140 6.97 5.07 0.30
CA GLY A 140 8.32 4.68 -0.15
C GLY A 140 9.41 4.97 0.88
N MET A 141 9.05 5.15 2.15
CA MET A 141 9.96 5.53 3.24
C MET A 141 10.13 4.37 4.23
N ASP A 142 11.33 3.81 4.34
CA ASP A 142 11.63 2.87 5.43
C ASP A 142 11.92 3.64 6.72
N MET A 143 10.89 3.84 7.51
CA MET A 143 10.94 4.62 8.75
C MET A 143 11.33 3.80 9.97
N GLN A 144 11.90 2.61 9.82
CA GLN A 144 12.20 1.72 10.96
C GLN A 144 13.19 2.36 11.94
N CYS A 145 14.24 3.04 11.45
CA CYS A 145 15.18 3.76 12.32
C CYS A 145 14.52 4.94 13.02
N ALA A 146 13.61 5.65 12.34
CA ALA A 146 12.91 6.81 12.86
C ALA A 146 11.95 6.50 14.03
N GLN A 147 11.70 5.24 14.33
CA GLN A 147 10.98 4.84 15.55
C GLN A 147 11.75 5.23 16.82
N CYS A 148 13.09 5.21 16.81
CA CYS A 148 13.92 5.39 17.99
C CYS A 148 14.74 6.68 17.99
N HIS A 149 15.09 7.19 16.81
CA HIS A 149 15.94 8.38 16.60
C HIS A 149 15.81 8.85 15.16
N ASP A 150 16.27 10.06 14.86
CA ASP A 150 16.39 10.55 13.49
C ASP A 150 17.33 9.65 12.68
N HIS A 151 17.03 9.49 11.38
CA HIS A 151 17.83 8.60 10.53
C HIS A 151 19.28 9.15 10.38
N PRO A 152 20.31 8.34 10.65
CA PRO A 152 21.68 8.85 10.76
C PRO A 152 22.32 9.24 9.41
N LEU A 153 21.76 8.79 8.28
CA LEU A 153 22.34 8.95 6.94
C LEU A 153 21.36 9.53 5.91
N ILE A 154 20.08 9.62 6.22
CA ILE A 154 19.07 10.12 5.28
C ILE A 154 18.42 11.34 5.89
N ASP A 155 18.70 12.49 5.29
CA ASP A 155 18.07 13.75 5.67
C ASP A 155 16.56 13.69 5.42
N GLY A 156 15.78 14.24 6.34
CA GLY A 156 14.33 14.28 6.22
C GLY A 156 13.59 13.03 6.78
N TYR A 157 14.30 12.03 7.31
CA TYR A 157 13.71 10.90 8.02
C TYR A 157 13.78 11.14 9.53
N PHE A 158 12.90 12.00 10.04
CA PHE A 158 12.90 12.42 11.43
C PHE A 158 12.00 11.51 12.29
N GLN A 159 12.38 11.34 13.55
CA GLN A 159 11.59 10.62 14.53
C GLN A 159 10.18 11.22 14.66
N ARG A 160 10.06 12.54 14.65
CA ARG A 160 8.77 13.22 14.68
C ARG A 160 7.84 12.81 13.53
N ASP A 161 8.39 12.55 12.33
CA ASP A 161 7.60 12.18 11.15
C ASP A 161 7.08 10.74 11.25
N TYR A 162 7.90 9.84 11.84
CA TYR A 162 7.42 8.51 12.23
C TYR A 162 6.24 8.61 13.19
N TYR A 163 6.37 9.44 14.24
CA TYR A 163 5.31 9.59 15.23
C TYR A 163 4.12 10.41 14.72
N GLY A 164 4.28 11.22 13.69
CA GLY A 164 3.17 11.82 12.95
C GLY A 164 2.28 10.77 12.28
N LEU A 165 2.89 9.84 11.53
CA LEU A 165 2.19 8.69 10.97
C LEU A 165 1.64 7.76 12.06
N PHE A 166 2.44 7.47 13.08
CA PHE A 166 2.03 6.66 14.21
C PHE A 166 0.79 7.24 14.91
N ALA A 167 0.67 8.55 15.02
CA ALA A 167 -0.46 9.21 15.68
C ALA A 167 -1.80 8.95 14.96
N PHE A 168 -1.83 8.82 13.63
CA PHE A 168 -3.03 8.37 12.92
C PHE A 168 -3.43 6.95 13.36
N LEU A 169 -2.47 6.05 13.37
CA LEU A 169 -2.70 4.63 13.59
C LEU A 169 -2.90 4.28 15.07
N ASN A 170 -2.29 5.04 15.98
CA ASN A 170 -2.45 4.89 17.43
C ASN A 170 -3.86 5.27 17.92
N ARG A 171 -4.61 5.99 17.12
CA ARG A 171 -6.03 6.26 17.36
C ARG A 171 -6.93 5.10 16.99
N SER A 172 -6.40 4.14 16.26
CA SER A 172 -7.16 3.01 15.74
C SER A 172 -6.99 1.77 16.59
N HIS A 173 -8.01 0.94 16.62
CA HIS A 173 -8.01 -0.32 17.38
C HIS A 173 -8.95 -1.34 16.73
N ILE A 174 -8.73 -2.61 17.04
CA ILE A 174 -9.66 -3.65 16.64
C ILE A 174 -10.89 -3.61 17.55
N PHE A 175 -12.04 -3.37 16.97
CA PHE A 175 -13.35 -3.48 17.62
C PHE A 175 -14.02 -4.78 17.19
N THR A 176 -14.50 -5.56 18.17
CA THR A 176 -15.25 -6.79 17.92
C THR A 176 -16.72 -6.58 18.28
N ASP A 177 -17.62 -6.80 17.34
CA ASP A 177 -19.06 -6.68 17.57
C ASP A 177 -19.65 -7.91 18.31
N ALA A 178 -20.96 -7.84 18.60
CA ALA A 178 -21.68 -8.92 19.24
C ALA A 178 -21.71 -10.23 18.42
N ALA A 179 -21.56 -10.12 17.10
CA ALA A 179 -21.46 -11.26 16.18
C ALA A 179 -20.05 -11.83 16.02
N LYS A 180 -19.11 -11.39 16.87
CA LYS A 180 -17.69 -11.76 16.83
C LYS A 180 -16.95 -11.32 15.56
N LYS A 181 -17.45 -10.30 14.87
CA LYS A 181 -16.83 -9.75 13.68
C LYS A 181 -15.95 -8.57 14.05
N ASN A 182 -14.73 -8.57 13.53
CA ASN A 182 -13.76 -7.53 13.80
C ASN A 182 -13.82 -6.40 12.75
N TYR A 183 -13.62 -5.19 13.25
CA TYR A 183 -13.54 -3.94 12.49
C TYR A 183 -12.33 -3.14 12.95
N PHE A 184 -11.81 -2.29 12.08
CA PHE A 184 -10.78 -1.32 12.43
C PHE A 184 -11.46 -0.01 12.82
N ALA A 185 -11.64 0.21 14.11
CA ALA A 185 -12.31 1.39 14.66
C ALA A 185 -11.29 2.47 15.01
N GLU A 186 -11.72 3.73 15.04
CA GLU A 186 -10.89 4.89 15.28
C GLU A 186 -11.54 5.82 16.29
N LYS A 187 -10.74 6.43 17.16
CA LYS A 187 -11.11 7.54 18.03
C LYS A 187 -10.68 8.88 17.42
N SER A 188 -11.40 9.95 17.75
CA SER A 188 -11.23 11.26 17.12
C SER A 188 -10.05 12.08 17.62
N VAL A 189 -9.43 11.69 18.74
CA VAL A 189 -8.39 12.47 19.41
C VAL A 189 -7.25 11.59 19.91
N GLY A 190 -6.11 12.20 20.16
CA GLY A 190 -4.94 11.59 20.79
C GLY A 190 -3.65 12.04 20.13
N ASN A 191 -2.79 12.68 20.90
CA ASN A 191 -1.42 12.93 20.52
C ASN A 191 -0.54 11.80 21.03
N VAL A 192 0.68 11.75 20.56
CA VAL A 192 1.69 10.77 20.94
C VAL A 192 2.95 11.48 21.38
N SER A 193 3.54 10.98 22.46
CA SER A 193 4.84 11.44 22.94
C SER A 193 5.91 10.45 22.50
N PHE A 194 7.11 10.96 22.24
CA PHE A 194 8.28 10.17 21.87
C PHE A 194 9.54 10.76 22.50
N LYS A 195 10.58 9.94 22.56
CA LYS A 195 11.88 10.33 23.09
C LYS A 195 12.97 9.66 22.27
N SER A 196 14.00 10.43 21.90
CA SER A 196 15.17 9.88 21.23
C SER A 196 15.98 9.01 22.19
N VAL A 197 16.42 7.83 21.73
CA VAL A 197 17.25 6.93 22.51
C VAL A 197 18.71 7.41 22.64
N PHE A 198 19.12 8.37 21.81
CA PHE A 198 20.52 8.88 21.80
C PHE A 198 20.67 10.26 22.44
N THR A 199 19.77 11.18 22.13
CA THR A 199 19.88 12.58 22.59
C THR A 199 19.02 12.85 23.82
N GLU A 200 18.13 11.91 24.18
CA GLU A 200 17.12 12.08 25.21
C GLU A 200 16.11 13.21 24.94
N GLU A 201 16.15 13.84 23.79
CA GLU A 201 15.17 14.82 23.37
C GLU A 201 13.78 14.18 23.32
N ALA A 202 12.85 14.82 23.99
CA ALA A 202 11.45 14.41 24.03
C ALA A 202 10.60 15.34 23.18
N GLY A 203 9.59 14.77 22.53
CA GLY A 203 8.62 15.52 21.74
C GLY A 203 7.21 14.96 21.91
N GLU A 204 6.25 15.74 21.48
CA GLU A 204 4.86 15.35 21.34
C GLU A 204 4.34 15.81 19.99
N THR A 205 3.52 15.00 19.33
CA THR A 205 2.94 15.35 18.04
C THR A 205 1.53 14.80 17.88
N GLY A 206 0.70 15.51 17.13
CA GLY A 206 -0.53 15.00 16.54
C GLY A 206 -0.28 14.37 15.17
N PRO A 207 -1.34 13.85 14.51
CA PRO A 207 -1.24 13.26 13.19
C PRO A 207 -0.70 14.26 12.15
N HIS A 208 0.31 13.83 11.40
CA HIS A 208 0.82 14.54 10.22
C HIS A 208 1.53 13.57 9.27
N LEU A 209 1.66 13.97 8.01
CA LEU A 209 2.45 13.24 7.03
C LEU A 209 3.93 13.62 7.14
N PRO A 210 4.85 12.75 6.71
CA PRO A 210 6.28 13.05 6.72
C PRO A 210 6.60 14.38 6.01
N GLY A 211 7.32 15.26 6.69
CA GLY A 211 7.66 16.59 6.20
C GLY A 211 6.61 17.67 6.42
N ASP A 212 5.39 17.32 6.84
CA ASP A 212 4.32 18.28 7.09
C ASP A 212 4.24 18.74 8.56
N ALA A 213 3.44 19.77 8.81
CA ALA A 213 3.03 20.16 10.15
C ALA A 213 1.86 19.29 10.63
N PRO A 214 1.66 19.15 11.97
CA PRO A 214 0.48 18.50 12.52
C PRO A 214 -0.82 19.08 11.98
N ILE A 215 -1.77 18.18 11.66
CA ILE A 215 -3.07 18.56 11.12
C ILE A 215 -3.85 19.33 12.18
N ALA A 216 -4.38 20.51 11.81
CA ALA A 216 -5.29 21.25 12.67
C ALA A 216 -6.60 20.48 12.84
N GLU A 217 -6.90 20.11 14.07
CA GLU A 217 -8.07 19.29 14.39
C GLU A 217 -9.13 20.09 15.11
N PRO A 218 -10.43 19.80 14.87
CA PRO A 218 -11.49 20.41 15.64
C PRO A 218 -11.43 19.95 17.11
N VAL A 219 -11.77 20.85 18.02
CA VAL A 219 -11.87 20.50 19.44
C VAL A 219 -13.07 19.57 19.65
N HIS A 220 -12.82 18.37 20.16
CA HIS A 220 -13.85 17.40 20.50
C HIS A 220 -14.13 17.40 22.02
N LYS A 221 -15.39 17.24 22.38
CA LYS A 221 -15.75 16.98 23.78
C LYS A 221 -15.33 15.54 24.10
N LYS A 222 -14.83 15.29 25.30
CA LYS A 222 -14.39 13.93 25.75
C LYS A 222 -15.45 12.86 25.53
N ILE A 223 -16.74 13.18 25.70
CA ILE A 223 -17.86 12.26 25.49
C ILE A 223 -18.01 11.83 24.01
N ASP A 224 -17.48 12.62 23.09
CA ASP A 224 -17.55 12.36 21.64
C ASP A 224 -16.27 11.72 21.07
N GLU A 225 -15.28 11.42 21.91
CA GLU A 225 -13.99 10.86 21.51
C GLU A 225 -14.13 9.60 20.63
N TYR A 226 -15.10 8.75 20.93
CA TYR A 226 -15.35 7.51 20.19
C TYR A 226 -16.49 7.62 19.18
N LYS A 227 -17.04 8.81 18.97
CA LYS A 227 -18.13 9.05 18.02
C LYS A 227 -17.60 9.63 16.71
N VAL A 228 -16.68 8.93 16.07
CA VAL A 228 -16.24 9.29 14.72
C VAL A 228 -17.42 9.09 13.78
N ARG A 229 -18.06 10.18 13.36
CA ARG A 229 -19.01 10.12 12.27
C ARG A 229 -18.23 9.80 10.99
N PRO A 230 -18.60 8.76 10.24
CA PRO A 230 -18.05 8.57 8.91
C PRO A 230 -18.22 9.89 8.16
N ARG A 231 -17.12 10.51 7.76
CA ARG A 231 -17.23 11.70 6.89
C ARG A 231 -17.87 11.21 5.61
N ALA A 232 -19.11 11.61 5.37
CA ALA A 232 -19.73 11.46 4.08
C ALA A 232 -18.78 12.13 3.08
N ASN A 233 -18.14 11.34 2.25
CA ASN A 233 -17.43 11.73 1.03
C ASN A 233 -16.64 13.05 1.11
N VAL A 234 -15.51 13.06 1.81
CA VAL A 234 -14.47 14.01 1.47
C VAL A 234 -13.55 13.35 0.43
N VAL A 235 -14.09 13.12 -0.74
CA VAL A 235 -13.34 13.12 -1.98
C VAL A 235 -13.28 14.59 -2.40
N THR A 236 -12.31 15.30 -1.91
CA THR A 236 -11.86 16.54 -2.54
C THR A 236 -10.41 16.34 -2.94
N VAL A 237 -10.27 16.16 -4.25
CA VAL A 237 -9.16 16.35 -5.20
C VAL A 237 -7.76 16.15 -4.64
#